data_08e03ad1e822e65098d6eb1e792110b5
#
_entry.id   08e03ad1e822e65098d6eb1e792110b5
#
_cell.length_a   1.000
_cell.length_b   1.000
_cell.length_c   1.000
_cell.angle_alpha   90.00
_cell.angle_beta   90.00
_cell.angle_gamma   90.00
#
_symmetry.space_group_name_H-M   'P 1'
#
loop_
_entity.id
_entity.type
_entity.pdbx_description
1 polymer ?
#
loop_
_entity_poly.entity_id
_entity_poly.type
_entity_poly.pdbx_seq_one_letter_code
_entity_poly.pdbx_strand_id
1 'polypeptide(L)'
;MHVRRWLIPLFCSLLLVACGGGGDSSPPPAPPVADNGGSGDDTSGGSDDDTSGDSDDDTSGDSGDDGACGVSAQIDFVEAVTDTWYLWYDEMASVDKSDYDSAQAYLDARLQPLIDDGRGGFSRMTTITEDENSFTSGAYIGFGFRNDSSGLYITDVFESGPAWAAGMRRGMELLAVDTGSGFETVDELSARGATSQEVYGESEVGVERSFRFLQNGQEIEMTIAKEELAPPALAGEPLLIERAGLSPVGYLHFRQFTNSALTPDDGFPSLFDAATLFKQEGVTDLIIDLRYNGGGLLSVADTMLDLLAGITAAGEPSYKIQVNDQHPDYNDDPDNWGLFDDLPETFSPIRVAFITSGGTASASELVINGLDPHVEVVMVGADTYGKQVGQGRWDMHDSVEGLEREDCEVALRMTAFEIVNGENQGGYHQIGLEGTGRFTLCSAEDDFFNAFGDPDEKLVATALNWLGEGACPTSQTGADWTTLASERQGGASWSHAEYIPERVDEYRR
;
A
#
# COMPACT_ATOMS: atom_id res chain seq x y z
N MET A 1 -0.38 -2.88 44.29
CA MET A 1 0.51 -2.90 43.12
C MET A 1 -0.37 -2.70 41.95
N HIS A 2 -0.42 -1.49 41.39
CA HIS A 2 -1.21 -1.17 40.20
C HIS A 2 -0.31 -1.35 38.99
N VAL A 3 -0.52 -2.42 38.24
CA VAL A 3 0.08 -2.62 36.95
C VAL A 3 -0.64 -1.66 35.99
N ARG A 4 0.05 -0.62 35.53
CA ARG A 4 -0.44 0.25 34.45
C ARG A 4 -0.42 -0.57 33.15
N ARG A 5 -1.59 -0.73 32.55
CA ARG A 5 -1.78 -1.29 31.21
C ARG A 5 -1.11 -0.35 30.20
N TRP A 6 -0.18 -0.87 29.45
CA TRP A 6 0.38 -0.23 28.28
C TRP A 6 -0.53 -0.55 27.09
N LEU A 7 -1.18 0.47 26.60
CA LEU A 7 -1.90 0.42 25.34
C LEU A 7 -0.87 0.73 24.25
N ILE A 8 -0.68 -0.17 23.29
CA ILE A 8 -0.13 0.23 21.99
C ILE A 8 -1.09 1.30 21.49
N PRO A 9 -0.63 2.50 21.11
CA PRO A 9 -1.52 3.46 20.48
C PRO A 9 -1.88 2.95 19.08
N LEU A 10 -2.84 2.02 19.01
CA LEU A 10 -3.59 1.79 17.81
C LEU A 10 -4.48 3.03 17.70
N PHE A 11 -4.09 4.00 16.86
CA PHE A 11 -4.95 5.11 16.51
C PHE A 11 -6.12 4.55 15.70
N CYS A 12 -7.11 4.02 16.41
CA CYS A 12 -8.46 3.87 15.92
C CYS A 12 -9.14 5.22 16.14
N SER A 13 -9.16 6.07 15.12
CA SER A 13 -9.94 7.32 15.14
C SER A 13 -11.42 6.96 15.07
N LEU A 14 -12.03 6.67 16.22
CA LEU A 14 -13.48 6.62 16.36
C LEU A 14 -14.02 8.05 16.28
N LEU A 15 -14.57 8.44 15.14
CA LEU A 15 -15.46 9.59 15.03
C LEU A 15 -16.85 9.20 15.54
N LEU A 16 -17.08 9.43 16.84
CA LEU A 16 -18.43 9.43 17.42
C LEU A 16 -19.20 10.65 16.90
N VAL A 17 -20.09 10.46 15.96
CA VAL A 17 -21.13 11.45 15.62
C VAL A 17 -22.26 11.32 16.63
N ALA A 18 -22.27 12.21 17.62
CA ALA A 18 -23.43 12.41 18.50
C ALA A 18 -24.40 13.37 17.83
N CYS A 19 -25.57 12.90 17.45
CA CYS A 19 -26.74 13.72 17.07
C CYS A 19 -27.31 14.41 18.32
N GLY A 20 -27.46 15.75 18.26
CA GLY A 20 -28.27 16.49 19.25
C GLY A 20 -28.21 18.01 19.14
N GLY A 21 -29.20 18.59 18.44
CA GLY A 21 -29.89 19.82 18.83
C GLY A 21 -29.23 21.19 18.67
N GLY A 22 -29.71 21.89 17.67
CA GLY A 22 -30.07 23.32 17.55
C GLY A 22 -29.28 24.40 18.28
N GLY A 23 -28.78 25.38 17.51
CA GLY A 23 -28.38 26.67 18.02
C GLY A 23 -27.56 27.49 16.99
N ASP A 24 -28.17 28.52 16.45
CA ASP A 24 -27.56 29.57 15.61
C ASP A 24 -26.19 30.02 16.11
N SER A 25 -25.22 30.10 15.22
CA SER A 25 -24.15 31.09 15.34
C SER A 25 -23.35 31.21 14.01
N SER A 26 -23.16 32.46 13.66
CA SER A 26 -22.49 33.02 12.48
C SER A 26 -21.07 32.52 12.23
N PRO A 27 -20.57 32.57 10.97
CA PRO A 27 -19.23 32.12 10.63
C PRO A 27 -18.13 33.06 11.18
N PRO A 28 -16.94 32.55 11.48
CA PRO A 28 -15.80 33.39 11.89
C PRO A 28 -15.22 34.16 10.72
N PRO A 29 -14.56 35.32 10.97
CA PRO A 29 -14.03 36.20 9.94
C PRO A 29 -12.74 35.64 9.30
N ALA A 30 -12.59 35.97 8.01
CA ALA A 30 -11.41 35.64 7.21
C ALA A 30 -10.12 36.33 7.72
N PRO A 31 -8.94 35.73 7.53
CA PRO A 31 -7.66 36.32 7.91
C PRO A 31 -7.29 37.51 6.97
N PRO A 32 -6.53 38.50 7.45
CA PRO A 32 -6.24 39.72 6.68
C PRO A 32 -5.18 39.50 5.61
N VAL A 33 -5.43 40.09 4.45
CA VAL A 33 -4.52 40.18 3.31
C VAL A 33 -3.35 41.11 3.67
N ALA A 34 -2.10 40.64 3.48
CA ALA A 34 -0.91 41.46 3.62
C ALA A 34 -0.75 42.40 2.40
N ASP A 35 -0.71 43.69 2.68
CA ASP A 35 -0.47 44.76 1.71
C ASP A 35 1.03 44.99 1.54
N ASN A 36 1.48 45.12 0.28
CA ASN A 36 2.83 45.41 -0.15
C ASN A 36 3.04 46.91 -0.23
N GLY A 37 4.10 47.46 0.39
CA GLY A 37 4.49 48.86 0.13
C GLY A 37 5.72 49.34 0.87
N GLY A 38 6.86 49.30 0.28
CA GLY A 38 7.69 50.37 -0.22
C GLY A 38 8.69 51.03 0.76
N SER A 39 9.96 50.76 0.48
CA SER A 39 11.13 51.64 0.41
C SER A 39 11.46 52.64 1.53
N GLY A 40 12.76 52.69 1.86
CA GLY A 40 13.46 53.90 2.33
C GLY A 40 14.68 53.64 3.20
N ASP A 41 15.80 53.82 2.58
CA ASP A 41 17.15 54.20 2.97
C ASP A 41 17.40 54.73 4.39
N ASP A 42 18.53 54.43 4.95
CA ASP A 42 19.74 55.20 5.19
C ASP A 42 20.54 54.86 6.48
N THR A 43 21.77 54.48 6.26
CA THR A 43 23.08 54.89 6.79
C THR A 43 23.43 54.90 8.27
N SER A 44 24.63 54.32 8.47
CA SER A 44 25.77 54.72 9.36
C SER A 44 25.65 54.38 10.85
N GLY A 45 26.62 53.82 11.51
CA GLY A 45 28.06 53.84 11.45
C GLY A 45 28.64 53.66 12.85
N GLY A 46 29.81 53.11 12.95
CA GLY A 46 30.79 53.32 14.06
C GLY A 46 30.82 52.21 15.12
N SER A 47 31.75 51.36 15.09
CA SER A 47 33.20 51.35 15.49
C SER A 47 33.45 51.24 16.98
N ASP A 48 34.36 50.28 17.21
CA ASP A 48 35.42 50.21 18.23
C ASP A 48 35.01 49.65 19.60
N ASP A 49 35.76 48.88 20.30
CA ASP A 49 37.08 48.34 20.26
C ASP A 49 37.32 47.43 21.51
N ASP A 50 38.25 46.54 21.36
CA ASP A 50 39.24 46.04 22.36
C ASP A 50 38.91 44.98 23.41
N THR A 51 39.58 43.91 23.19
CA THR A 51 40.75 43.30 23.81
C THR A 51 40.58 42.14 24.79
N SER A 52 41.41 41.14 24.44
CA SER A 52 42.17 40.17 25.29
C SER A 52 41.37 39.13 26.03
N GLY A 53 41.51 37.86 25.71
CA GLY A 53 42.70 37.04 25.83
C GLY A 53 42.59 36.17 27.04
N ASP A 54 42.35 34.89 26.81
CA ASP A 54 43.17 33.85 27.41
C ASP A 54 42.90 32.51 26.75
N SER A 55 43.96 31.85 26.36
CA SER A 55 44.08 30.49 25.90
C SER A 55 43.98 29.57 27.11
N ASP A 56 43.05 28.62 27.07
CA ASP A 56 43.27 27.34 27.72
C ASP A 56 42.91 26.23 26.72
N ASP A 57 44.00 25.55 26.36
CA ASP A 57 44.09 24.32 25.59
C ASP A 57 43.51 23.19 26.43
N ASP A 58 42.28 22.74 26.09
CA ASP A 58 41.77 21.49 26.55
C ASP A 58 41.38 20.64 25.33
N THR A 59 42.38 19.85 24.90
CA THR A 59 42.18 18.67 24.07
C THR A 59 41.42 17.62 24.87
N SER A 60 40.13 17.73 24.92
CA SER A 60 39.22 16.64 25.25
C SER A 60 38.57 16.20 23.95
N GLY A 61 38.77 14.91 23.61
CA GLY A 61 38.29 14.29 22.41
C GLY A 61 36.81 14.55 22.20
N ASP A 62 36.49 14.98 21.01
CA ASP A 62 35.16 15.04 20.44
C ASP A 62 34.60 13.64 20.39
N SER A 63 33.99 13.19 21.48
CA SER A 63 32.94 12.19 21.45
C SER A 63 31.69 12.95 21.01
N GLY A 64 31.41 12.88 19.70
CA GLY A 64 30.22 13.51 19.13
C GLY A 64 29.00 13.23 19.99
N ASP A 65 28.53 14.27 20.62
CA ASP A 65 27.17 14.30 21.19
C ASP A 65 26.21 14.28 19.99
N ASP A 66 25.80 13.07 19.57
CA ASP A 66 24.86 12.83 18.44
C ASP A 66 23.47 13.37 18.74
N GLY A 67 23.28 14.21 19.75
CA GLY A 67 21.99 14.75 20.12
C GLY A 67 20.95 13.69 20.53
N ALA A 68 19.78 14.13 20.92
CA ALA A 68 18.71 13.23 21.40
C ALA A 68 18.22 12.23 20.33
N CYS A 69 18.43 12.53 19.03
CA CYS A 69 18.04 11.69 17.89
C CYS A 69 19.25 11.02 17.19
N GLY A 70 20.41 10.94 17.85
CA GLY A 70 21.62 10.37 17.26
C GLY A 70 21.49 8.88 16.94
N VAL A 71 22.37 8.40 16.05
CA VAL A 71 22.39 7.00 15.57
C VAL A 71 22.40 6.00 16.73
N SER A 72 23.19 6.24 17.77
CA SER A 72 23.24 5.34 18.93
C SER A 72 21.89 5.22 19.65
N ALA A 73 21.17 6.34 19.82
CA ALA A 73 19.84 6.34 20.44
C ALA A 73 18.80 5.64 19.57
N GLN A 74 18.89 5.81 18.24
CA GLN A 74 18.01 5.09 17.30
C GLN A 74 18.29 3.58 17.32
N ILE A 75 19.54 3.14 17.40
CA ILE A 75 19.92 1.73 17.51
C ILE A 75 19.39 1.12 18.82
N ASP A 76 19.54 1.83 19.96
CA ASP A 76 18.98 1.38 21.24
C ASP A 76 17.45 1.26 21.19
N PHE A 77 16.79 2.17 20.51
CA PHE A 77 15.33 2.11 20.26
C PHE A 77 14.94 0.91 19.41
N VAL A 78 15.63 0.68 18.27
CA VAL A 78 15.40 -0.50 17.41
C VAL A 78 15.57 -1.79 18.19
N GLU A 79 16.66 -1.90 18.98
CA GLU A 79 16.90 -3.09 19.80
C GLU A 79 15.75 -3.36 20.77
N ALA A 80 15.35 -2.35 21.55
CA ALA A 80 14.30 -2.48 22.55
C ALA A 80 12.93 -2.87 21.93
N VAL A 81 12.55 -2.23 20.82
CA VAL A 81 11.28 -2.51 20.15
C VAL A 81 11.29 -3.89 19.52
N THR A 82 12.36 -4.24 18.78
CA THR A 82 12.42 -5.53 18.09
C THR A 82 12.52 -6.70 19.04
N ASP A 83 13.27 -6.61 20.15
CA ASP A 83 13.35 -7.66 21.16
C ASP A 83 12.03 -7.94 21.86
N THR A 84 11.12 -6.94 21.89
CA THR A 84 9.82 -7.05 22.57
C THR A 84 8.70 -7.42 21.61
N TRP A 85 8.63 -6.78 20.44
CA TRP A 85 7.45 -6.79 19.58
C TRP A 85 7.64 -7.44 18.21
N TYR A 86 8.90 -7.67 17.74
CA TYR A 86 9.08 -8.31 16.46
C TYR A 86 8.48 -9.72 16.45
N LEU A 87 7.71 -10.07 15.42
CA LEU A 87 6.94 -11.33 15.40
C LEU A 87 7.82 -12.56 15.59
N TRP A 88 8.98 -12.60 14.95
CA TRP A 88 9.96 -13.69 15.04
C TRP A 88 11.23 -13.26 15.79
N TYR A 89 11.06 -12.64 16.95
CA TYR A 89 12.14 -12.04 17.74
C TYR A 89 13.25 -13.02 18.13
N ASP A 90 12.92 -14.28 18.30
CA ASP A 90 13.84 -15.35 18.70
C ASP A 90 14.68 -15.92 17.53
N GLU A 91 14.31 -15.58 16.29
CA GLU A 91 15.03 -15.97 15.07
C GLU A 91 15.97 -14.88 14.54
N MET A 92 15.99 -13.70 15.13
CA MET A 92 16.86 -12.59 14.72
C MET A 92 18.33 -12.91 14.98
N ALA A 93 19.22 -12.35 14.15
CA ALA A 93 20.66 -12.44 14.38
C ALA A 93 21.09 -11.61 15.62
N SER A 94 22.02 -12.17 16.41
CA SER A 94 22.70 -11.40 17.45
C SER A 94 23.91 -10.70 16.84
N VAL A 95 23.87 -9.36 16.75
CA VAL A 95 24.91 -8.52 16.17
C VAL A 95 25.36 -7.46 17.17
N ASP A 96 26.63 -7.00 17.06
CA ASP A 96 27.17 -5.95 17.92
C ASP A 96 26.76 -4.59 17.35
N LYS A 97 25.94 -3.84 18.10
CA LYS A 97 25.43 -2.55 17.67
C LYS A 97 26.50 -1.48 17.41
N SER A 98 27.72 -1.66 17.98
CA SER A 98 28.84 -0.76 17.74
C SER A 98 29.43 -0.88 16.33
N ASP A 99 29.08 -1.90 15.57
CA ASP A 99 29.56 -2.13 14.21
C ASP A 99 28.75 -1.37 13.15
N TYR A 100 27.68 -0.65 13.55
CA TYR A 100 26.74 -0.01 12.61
C TYR A 100 26.72 1.50 12.79
N ASP A 101 26.68 2.21 11.66
CA ASP A 101 26.65 3.67 11.54
C ASP A 101 25.22 4.21 11.21
N SER A 102 24.24 3.31 11.10
CA SER A 102 22.83 3.69 10.96
C SER A 102 21.91 2.65 11.60
N ALA A 103 20.76 3.11 12.09
CA ALA A 103 19.73 2.26 12.67
C ALA A 103 19.11 1.29 11.64
N GLN A 104 18.97 1.71 10.37
CA GLN A 104 18.51 0.82 9.31
C GLN A 104 19.49 -0.33 9.06
N ALA A 105 20.78 -0.05 8.94
CA ALA A 105 21.79 -1.11 8.73
C ALA A 105 21.84 -2.09 9.92
N TYR A 106 21.64 -1.60 11.14
CA TYR A 106 21.53 -2.45 12.34
C TYR A 106 20.28 -3.33 12.28
N LEU A 107 19.13 -2.76 11.94
CA LEU A 107 17.87 -3.49 11.77
C LEU A 107 18.02 -4.59 10.72
N ASP A 108 18.54 -4.24 9.53
CA ASP A 108 18.71 -5.19 8.43
C ASP A 108 19.63 -6.35 8.82
N ALA A 109 20.71 -6.07 9.52
CA ALA A 109 21.62 -7.10 10.00
C ALA A 109 20.98 -8.04 11.04
N ARG A 110 20.14 -7.52 11.92
CA ARG A 110 19.36 -8.35 12.85
C ARG A 110 18.37 -9.24 12.13
N LEU A 111 17.71 -8.72 11.09
CA LEU A 111 16.67 -9.40 10.32
C LEU A 111 17.24 -10.28 9.20
N GLN A 112 18.56 -10.26 8.93
CA GLN A 112 19.16 -10.97 7.82
C GLN A 112 18.77 -12.44 7.70
N PRO A 113 18.70 -13.27 8.79
CA PRO A 113 18.24 -14.65 8.68
C PRO A 113 16.81 -14.80 8.15
N LEU A 114 15.94 -13.85 8.50
CA LEU A 114 14.54 -13.81 8.09
C LEU A 114 14.40 -13.26 6.66
N ILE A 115 15.26 -12.31 6.28
CA ILE A 115 15.36 -11.81 4.90
C ILE A 115 15.79 -12.93 3.97
N ASP A 116 16.81 -13.69 4.34
CA ASP A 116 17.32 -14.84 3.56
C ASP A 116 16.27 -15.97 3.40
N ASP A 117 15.35 -16.08 4.37
CA ASP A 117 14.24 -17.02 4.36
C ASP A 117 12.96 -16.45 3.68
N GLY A 118 13.00 -15.20 3.18
CA GLY A 118 11.89 -14.53 2.52
C GLY A 118 10.80 -13.99 3.46
N ARG A 119 10.99 -14.06 4.78
CA ARG A 119 10.06 -13.53 5.80
C ARG A 119 10.41 -12.13 6.28
N GLY A 120 11.64 -11.70 6.07
CA GLY A 120 12.12 -10.35 6.38
C GLY A 120 11.80 -9.36 5.29
N GLY A 121 12.32 -8.12 5.43
CA GLY A 121 12.24 -7.11 4.38
C GLY A 121 11.03 -6.19 4.42
N PHE A 122 10.08 -6.42 5.31
CA PHE A 122 8.94 -5.52 5.50
C PHE A 122 9.17 -4.47 6.60
N SER A 123 10.31 -4.51 7.29
CA SER A 123 10.61 -3.64 8.42
C SER A 123 11.60 -2.55 8.02
N ARG A 124 11.36 -1.30 8.45
CA ARG A 124 12.20 -0.17 8.09
C ARG A 124 12.16 0.94 9.12
N MET A 125 13.26 1.71 9.16
CA MET A 125 13.27 3.04 9.75
C MET A 125 12.63 4.03 8.78
N THR A 126 11.86 4.98 9.32
CA THR A 126 11.18 6.03 8.56
C THR A 126 11.06 7.27 9.42
N THR A 127 10.53 8.34 8.88
CA THR A 127 10.02 9.46 9.68
C THR A 127 8.52 9.28 9.93
N ILE A 128 8.01 9.87 11.02
CA ILE A 128 6.58 9.84 11.34
C ILE A 128 5.78 10.41 10.18
N THR A 129 6.20 11.56 9.64
CA THR A 129 5.53 12.23 8.52
C THR A 129 5.54 11.40 7.23
N GLU A 130 6.67 10.79 6.85
CA GLU A 130 6.74 9.93 5.66
C GLU A 130 5.87 8.69 5.78
N ASP A 131 5.86 8.07 6.95
CA ASP A 131 5.04 6.91 7.21
C ASP A 131 3.55 7.25 7.14
N GLU A 132 3.12 8.35 7.75
CA GLU A 132 1.74 8.83 7.68
C GLU A 132 1.31 9.12 6.24
N ASN A 133 2.12 9.84 5.48
CA ASN A 133 1.81 10.13 4.08
C ASN A 133 1.72 8.86 3.23
N SER A 134 2.67 7.93 3.38
CA SER A 134 2.69 6.69 2.62
C SER A 134 1.49 5.78 2.89
N PHE A 135 1.15 5.57 4.19
CA PHE A 135 0.09 4.63 4.56
C PHE A 135 -1.31 5.22 4.53
N THR A 136 -1.48 6.51 4.86
CA THR A 136 -2.80 7.10 4.92
C THR A 136 -3.34 7.55 3.58
N SER A 137 -2.49 8.16 2.74
CA SER A 137 -2.89 8.69 1.43
C SER A 137 -2.42 7.84 0.25
N GLY A 138 -1.40 7.00 0.41
CA GLY A 138 -0.73 6.31 -0.69
C GLY A 138 0.01 7.28 -1.62
N ALA A 139 0.34 8.49 -1.14
CA ALA A 139 1.01 9.50 -1.95
C ALA A 139 2.45 9.10 -2.28
N TYR A 140 2.86 9.37 -3.50
CA TYR A 140 4.23 9.16 -3.98
C TYR A 140 4.56 10.16 -5.10
N ILE A 141 5.85 10.30 -5.44
CA ILE A 141 6.30 11.11 -6.57
C ILE A 141 6.55 10.21 -7.77
N GLY A 142 5.76 10.38 -8.85
CA GLY A 142 5.83 9.52 -10.02
C GLY A 142 5.10 10.07 -11.23
N PHE A 143 5.05 9.25 -12.30
CA PHE A 143 4.31 9.56 -13.53
C PHE A 143 2.83 9.14 -13.45
N GLY A 144 2.46 8.22 -12.57
CA GLY A 144 1.08 7.78 -12.38
C GLY A 144 0.64 6.65 -13.30
N PHE A 145 1.48 5.64 -13.52
CA PHE A 145 1.11 4.43 -14.27
C PHE A 145 1.81 3.18 -13.74
N ARG A 146 1.37 2.03 -14.20
CA ARG A 146 2.03 0.73 -14.02
C ARG A 146 2.22 0.05 -15.35
N ASN A 147 3.27 -0.74 -15.47
CA ASN A 147 3.50 -1.64 -16.60
C ASN A 147 3.56 -3.11 -16.14
N ASP A 148 3.45 -4.01 -17.11
CA ASP A 148 3.58 -5.44 -16.87
C ASP A 148 5.03 -5.83 -16.52
N SER A 149 5.24 -7.09 -16.10
CA SER A 149 6.58 -7.59 -15.72
C SER A 149 7.62 -7.58 -16.85
N SER A 150 7.20 -7.50 -18.11
CA SER A 150 8.10 -7.34 -19.24
C SER A 150 8.52 -5.88 -19.46
N GLY A 151 7.83 -4.93 -18.82
CA GLY A 151 8.00 -3.50 -19.05
C GLY A 151 7.42 -2.98 -20.36
N LEU A 152 6.73 -3.83 -21.11
CA LEU A 152 6.25 -3.50 -22.45
C LEU A 152 4.86 -2.87 -22.47
N TYR A 153 3.95 -3.34 -21.62
CA TYR A 153 2.56 -2.92 -21.70
C TYR A 153 2.13 -2.13 -20.48
N ILE A 154 1.40 -1.05 -20.71
CA ILE A 154 0.79 -0.28 -19.63
C ILE A 154 -0.42 -1.05 -19.09
N THR A 155 -0.35 -1.43 -17.82
CA THR A 155 -1.38 -2.24 -17.17
C THR A 155 -2.38 -1.41 -16.37
N ASP A 156 -1.98 -0.25 -15.84
CA ASP A 156 -2.85 0.70 -15.15
C ASP A 156 -2.33 2.13 -15.35
N VAL A 157 -3.23 3.10 -15.36
CA VAL A 157 -2.90 4.53 -15.41
C VAL A 157 -3.82 5.26 -14.44
N PHE A 158 -3.24 6.00 -13.51
CA PHE A 158 -4.01 6.66 -12.46
C PHE A 158 -4.64 7.96 -12.97
N GLU A 159 -5.94 8.07 -12.83
CA GLU A 159 -6.75 9.17 -13.38
C GLU A 159 -6.36 10.54 -12.81
N SER A 160 -5.81 10.56 -11.58
CA SER A 160 -5.28 11.77 -10.93
C SER A 160 -3.87 12.15 -11.39
N GLY A 161 -3.17 11.28 -12.15
CA GLY A 161 -1.75 11.42 -12.44
C GLY A 161 -1.42 12.10 -13.76
N PRO A 162 -0.15 12.58 -13.92
CA PRO A 162 0.30 13.29 -15.12
C PRO A 162 0.32 12.40 -16.36
N ALA A 163 0.52 11.08 -16.23
CA ALA A 163 0.45 10.16 -17.37
C ALA A 163 -0.97 10.10 -17.98
N TRP A 164 -2.00 10.06 -17.14
CA TRP A 164 -3.38 10.12 -17.62
C TRP A 164 -3.68 11.43 -18.33
N ALA A 165 -3.24 12.56 -17.76
CA ALA A 165 -3.40 13.89 -18.34
C ALA A 165 -2.69 14.01 -19.69
N ALA A 166 -1.52 13.35 -19.86
CA ALA A 166 -0.79 13.28 -21.12
C ALA A 166 -1.45 12.38 -22.18
N GLY A 167 -2.47 11.59 -21.81
CA GLY A 167 -3.17 10.70 -22.72
C GLY A 167 -2.69 9.25 -22.71
N MET A 168 -1.83 8.86 -21.75
CA MET A 168 -1.46 7.45 -21.54
C MET A 168 -2.68 6.62 -21.14
N ARG A 169 -2.77 5.39 -21.61
CA ARG A 169 -3.90 4.48 -21.32
C ARG A 169 -3.40 3.04 -21.22
N ARG A 170 -4.17 2.23 -20.47
CA ARG A 170 -4.02 0.78 -20.37
C ARG A 170 -3.94 0.15 -21.76
N GLY A 171 -3.08 -0.84 -21.95
CA GLY A 171 -2.87 -1.57 -23.19
C GLY A 171 -1.95 -0.88 -24.20
N MET A 172 -1.43 0.31 -23.94
CA MET A 172 -0.38 0.90 -24.77
C MET A 172 0.91 0.08 -24.64
N GLU A 173 1.58 -0.18 -25.77
CA GLU A 173 2.87 -0.84 -25.81
C GLU A 173 4.00 0.20 -25.73
N LEU A 174 4.85 0.10 -24.72
CA LEU A 174 6.03 0.96 -24.56
C LEU A 174 7.15 0.49 -25.52
N LEU A 175 7.54 1.34 -26.45
CA LEU A 175 8.59 1.05 -27.42
C LEU A 175 9.97 1.53 -26.98
N ALA A 176 10.05 2.74 -26.40
CA ALA A 176 11.30 3.35 -26.01
C ALA A 176 11.11 4.45 -24.96
N VAL A 177 12.16 4.72 -24.19
CA VAL A 177 12.23 5.81 -23.20
C VAL A 177 13.46 6.66 -23.49
N ASP A 178 13.32 7.99 -23.47
CA ASP A 178 14.45 8.91 -23.47
C ASP A 178 14.91 9.15 -22.02
N THR A 179 16.06 8.57 -21.69
CA THR A 179 16.69 8.68 -20.36
C THR A 179 17.57 9.93 -20.22
N GLY A 180 17.51 10.84 -21.21
CA GLY A 180 18.30 12.08 -21.26
C GLY A 180 19.46 12.05 -22.27
N SER A 181 19.66 10.92 -22.97
CA SER A 181 20.70 10.76 -24.00
C SER A 181 20.09 10.39 -25.37
N GLY A 182 18.78 10.48 -25.52
CA GLY A 182 17.99 10.03 -26.64
C GLY A 182 17.22 8.75 -26.31
N PHE A 183 16.33 8.36 -27.22
CA PHE A 183 15.48 7.18 -27.03
C PHE A 183 16.30 5.88 -27.05
N GLU A 184 16.13 5.06 -26.04
CA GLU A 184 16.55 3.67 -25.96
C GLU A 184 15.29 2.79 -25.98
N THR A 185 15.30 1.72 -26.77
CA THR A 185 14.19 0.77 -26.80
C THR A 185 14.14 -0.05 -25.50
N VAL A 186 12.97 -0.62 -25.21
CA VAL A 186 12.80 -1.52 -24.04
C VAL A 186 13.81 -2.68 -24.10
N ASP A 187 14.06 -3.24 -25.29
CA ASP A 187 15.04 -4.31 -25.48
C ASP A 187 16.49 -3.84 -25.19
N GLU A 188 16.87 -2.62 -25.59
CA GLU A 188 18.19 -2.04 -25.31
C GLU A 188 18.39 -1.78 -23.81
N LEU A 189 17.38 -1.20 -23.17
CA LEU A 189 17.37 -0.96 -21.72
C LEU A 189 17.52 -2.27 -20.93
N SER A 190 16.73 -3.29 -21.31
CA SER A 190 16.79 -4.62 -20.68
C SER A 190 18.13 -5.31 -20.92
N ALA A 191 18.66 -5.26 -22.14
CA ALA A 191 19.92 -5.92 -22.50
C ALA A 191 21.12 -5.35 -21.75
N ARG A 192 21.12 -4.05 -21.39
CA ARG A 192 22.17 -3.43 -20.60
C ARG A 192 21.96 -3.48 -19.09
N GLY A 193 20.83 -4.07 -18.64
CA GLY A 193 20.47 -4.13 -17.23
C GLY A 193 20.19 -2.76 -16.62
N ALA A 194 19.45 -1.91 -17.34
CA ALA A 194 19.05 -0.59 -16.84
C ALA A 194 18.30 -0.72 -15.52
N THR A 195 18.59 0.19 -14.58
CA THR A 195 17.86 0.27 -13.32
C THR A 195 16.61 1.14 -13.48
N SER A 196 15.66 1.01 -12.56
CA SER A 196 14.47 1.86 -12.52
C SER A 196 14.82 3.35 -12.46
N GLN A 197 15.82 3.69 -11.66
CA GLN A 197 16.29 5.06 -11.52
C GLN A 197 16.91 5.60 -12.82
N GLU A 198 17.60 4.77 -13.61
CA GLU A 198 18.10 5.18 -14.93
C GLU A 198 16.95 5.41 -15.92
N VAL A 199 15.94 4.52 -15.92
CA VAL A 199 14.80 4.59 -16.83
C VAL A 199 13.87 5.75 -16.44
N TYR A 200 13.42 5.78 -15.19
CA TYR A 200 12.38 6.71 -14.73
C TYR A 200 12.94 7.98 -14.05
N GLY A 201 14.24 8.01 -13.71
CA GLY A 201 14.86 9.11 -12.97
C GLY A 201 14.53 9.09 -11.48
N GLU A 202 15.11 10.06 -10.76
CA GLU A 202 14.91 10.23 -9.32
C GLU A 202 13.44 10.47 -8.98
N SER A 203 13.05 10.09 -7.75
CA SER A 203 11.69 10.35 -7.21
C SER A 203 11.57 11.81 -6.75
N GLU A 204 11.70 12.75 -7.69
CA GLU A 204 11.63 14.18 -7.47
C GLU A 204 10.60 14.82 -8.40
N VAL A 205 9.82 15.77 -7.88
CA VAL A 205 8.85 16.54 -8.66
C VAL A 205 9.56 17.29 -9.79
N GLY A 206 9.00 17.20 -11.00
CA GLY A 206 9.53 17.89 -12.18
C GLY A 206 10.58 17.09 -12.97
N VAL A 207 10.95 15.89 -12.54
CA VAL A 207 11.79 15.00 -13.36
C VAL A 207 11.00 14.57 -14.59
N GLU A 208 11.51 14.92 -15.77
CA GLU A 208 10.85 14.63 -17.05
C GLU A 208 11.42 13.37 -17.72
N ARG A 209 10.53 12.62 -18.40
CA ARG A 209 10.90 11.55 -19.35
C ARG A 209 10.02 11.66 -20.59
N SER A 210 10.60 11.34 -21.74
CA SER A 210 9.86 11.16 -22.97
C SER A 210 9.70 9.66 -23.25
N PHE A 211 8.47 9.26 -23.49
CA PHE A 211 8.08 7.88 -23.76
C PHE A 211 7.56 7.77 -25.17
N ARG A 212 7.89 6.67 -25.86
CA ARG A 212 7.32 6.34 -27.17
C ARG A 212 6.50 5.07 -27.05
N PHE A 213 5.25 5.15 -27.46
CA PHE A 213 4.28 4.06 -27.39
C PHE A 213 3.76 3.67 -28.75
N LEU A 214 3.30 2.41 -28.87
CA LEU A 214 2.44 1.96 -29.96
C LEU A 214 1.01 1.82 -29.43
N GLN A 215 0.07 2.49 -30.10
CA GLN A 215 -1.36 2.35 -29.83
C GLN A 215 -2.12 2.25 -31.14
N ASN A 216 -2.93 1.21 -31.33
CA ASN A 216 -3.71 0.98 -32.56
C ASN A 216 -2.89 1.07 -33.85
N GLY A 217 -1.62 0.61 -33.82
CA GLY A 217 -0.70 0.64 -34.95
C GLY A 217 -0.08 2.01 -35.25
N GLN A 218 -0.24 3.00 -34.38
CA GLN A 218 0.36 4.32 -34.47
C GLN A 218 1.36 4.56 -33.32
N GLU A 219 2.54 5.07 -33.69
CA GLU A 219 3.49 5.53 -32.68
C GLU A 219 3.04 6.89 -32.12
N ILE A 220 3.07 7.00 -30.80
CA ILE A 220 2.74 8.21 -30.05
C ILE A 220 3.93 8.53 -29.14
N GLU A 221 4.33 9.78 -29.10
CA GLU A 221 5.37 10.27 -28.20
C GLU A 221 4.76 11.21 -27.16
N MET A 222 5.13 11.02 -25.89
CA MET A 222 4.65 11.82 -24.75
C MET A 222 5.85 12.19 -23.88
N THR A 223 5.96 13.46 -23.53
CA THR A 223 6.88 13.93 -22.47
C THR A 223 6.07 14.23 -21.23
N ILE A 224 6.43 13.60 -20.13
CA ILE A 224 5.70 13.67 -18.86
C ILE A 224 6.67 14.04 -17.75
N ALA A 225 6.28 14.96 -16.88
CA ALA A 225 7.01 15.28 -15.66
C ALA A 225 6.41 14.52 -14.47
N LYS A 226 7.26 14.09 -13.54
CA LYS A 226 6.79 13.52 -12.28
C LYS A 226 6.11 14.58 -11.42
N GLU A 227 5.05 14.17 -10.76
CA GLU A 227 4.31 14.97 -9.79
C GLU A 227 4.14 14.16 -8.50
N GLU A 228 3.89 14.84 -7.39
CA GLU A 228 3.36 14.20 -6.21
C GLU A 228 1.89 13.85 -6.46
N LEU A 229 1.52 12.60 -6.31
CA LEU A 229 0.17 12.11 -6.57
C LEU A 229 -0.23 11.02 -5.59
N ALA A 230 -1.51 10.96 -5.25
CA ALA A 230 -2.14 9.86 -4.54
C ALA A 230 -3.11 9.18 -5.53
N PRO A 231 -2.90 7.89 -5.87
CA PRO A 231 -3.83 7.18 -6.72
C PRO A 231 -5.20 7.07 -6.04
N PRO A 232 -6.32 7.26 -6.76
CA PRO A 232 -7.63 6.94 -6.20
C PRO A 232 -7.69 5.47 -5.77
N ALA A 233 -8.21 5.20 -4.59
CA ALA A 233 -8.35 3.83 -4.09
C ALA A 233 -9.24 2.97 -4.98
N LEU A 234 -10.29 3.57 -5.56
CA LEU A 234 -11.13 2.95 -6.58
C LEU A 234 -10.70 3.43 -7.97
N ALA A 235 -10.53 2.50 -8.91
CA ALA A 235 -10.26 2.82 -10.30
C ALA A 235 -11.57 3.06 -11.05
N GLY A 236 -11.90 4.31 -11.25
CA GLY A 236 -13.15 4.71 -11.89
C GLY A 236 -14.39 4.44 -11.05
N GLU A 237 -15.56 4.50 -11.70
CA GLU A 237 -16.86 4.28 -11.06
C GLU A 237 -17.13 2.79 -10.82
N PRO A 238 -17.83 2.41 -9.74
CA PRO A 238 -18.36 1.06 -9.58
C PRO A 238 -19.33 0.72 -10.73
N LEU A 239 -19.24 -0.48 -11.28
CA LEU A 239 -20.02 -0.87 -12.46
C LEU A 239 -21.08 -1.91 -12.10
N LEU A 240 -22.14 -1.92 -12.90
CA LEU A 240 -23.19 -2.95 -12.91
C LEU A 240 -23.10 -3.70 -14.23
N ILE A 241 -22.77 -4.98 -14.17
CA ILE A 241 -22.73 -5.86 -15.34
C ILE A 241 -24.06 -6.57 -15.45
N GLU A 242 -24.84 -6.21 -16.48
CA GLU A 242 -26.19 -6.71 -16.69
C GLU A 242 -26.21 -8.20 -17.08
N ARG A 243 -27.14 -8.94 -16.50
CA ARG A 243 -27.40 -10.34 -16.80
C ARG A 243 -28.88 -10.56 -17.15
N ALA A 244 -29.14 -11.20 -18.28
CA ALA A 244 -30.49 -11.41 -18.76
C ALA A 244 -31.37 -12.21 -17.75
N GLY A 245 -32.34 -11.55 -17.12
CA GLY A 245 -33.28 -12.17 -16.19
C GLY A 245 -32.73 -12.49 -14.79
N LEU A 246 -31.57 -11.99 -14.43
CA LEU A 246 -30.92 -12.09 -13.11
C LEU A 246 -30.60 -10.70 -12.57
N SER A 247 -30.28 -10.62 -11.27
CA SER A 247 -29.69 -9.41 -10.71
C SER A 247 -28.37 -9.08 -11.42
N PRO A 248 -28.00 -7.80 -11.56
CA PRO A 248 -26.70 -7.42 -12.11
C PRO A 248 -25.56 -7.94 -11.22
N VAL A 249 -24.39 -8.10 -11.80
CA VAL A 249 -23.14 -8.32 -11.05
C VAL A 249 -22.55 -6.95 -10.76
N GLY A 250 -22.21 -6.68 -9.50
CA GLY A 250 -21.41 -5.53 -9.14
C GLY A 250 -19.95 -5.77 -9.54
N TYR A 251 -19.27 -4.74 -10.02
CA TYR A 251 -17.83 -4.77 -10.28
C TYR A 251 -17.16 -3.56 -9.64
N LEU A 252 -16.06 -3.82 -8.95
CA LEU A 252 -15.25 -2.81 -8.29
C LEU A 252 -13.77 -3.10 -8.55
N HIS A 253 -13.04 -2.18 -9.18
CA HIS A 253 -11.57 -2.26 -9.23
C HIS A 253 -11.01 -1.45 -8.05
N PHE A 254 -10.37 -2.13 -7.12
CA PHE A 254 -9.88 -1.58 -5.86
C PHE A 254 -8.35 -1.65 -5.79
N ARG A 255 -7.69 -0.50 -5.93
CA ARG A 255 -6.22 -0.40 -6.07
C ARG A 255 -5.45 -0.55 -4.78
N GLN A 256 -5.99 0.01 -3.67
CA GLN A 256 -5.28 -0.01 -2.39
C GLN A 256 -6.17 0.35 -1.21
N PHE A 257 -5.78 -0.11 -0.03
CA PHE A 257 -6.48 0.14 1.23
C PHE A 257 -5.95 1.40 1.91
N THR A 258 -6.29 2.58 1.37
CA THR A 258 -5.95 3.89 1.92
C THR A 258 -7.19 4.65 2.37
N ASN A 259 -7.01 5.73 3.14
CA ASN A 259 -8.14 6.54 3.63
C ASN A 259 -8.98 7.12 2.48
N SER A 260 -8.42 7.33 1.31
CA SER A 260 -9.17 7.76 0.12
C SER A 260 -10.26 6.78 -0.31
N ALA A 261 -10.21 5.51 0.14
CA ALA A 261 -11.28 4.54 -0.07
C ALA A 261 -12.55 4.89 0.73
N LEU A 262 -12.41 5.53 1.88
CA LEU A 262 -13.52 5.88 2.76
C LEU A 262 -13.94 7.35 2.58
N THR A 263 -12.97 8.23 2.43
CA THR A 263 -13.15 9.67 2.27
C THR A 263 -12.32 10.15 1.07
N PRO A 264 -12.81 9.92 -0.16
CA PRO A 264 -12.06 10.27 -1.36
C PRO A 264 -11.97 11.78 -1.54
N ASP A 265 -10.94 12.20 -2.26
CA ASP A 265 -10.84 13.56 -2.79
C ASP A 265 -11.92 13.82 -3.85
N ASP A 266 -12.15 15.10 -4.16
CA ASP A 266 -13.20 15.55 -5.07
C ASP A 266 -13.23 14.78 -6.40
N GLY A 267 -14.34 14.09 -6.62
CA GLY A 267 -14.70 13.48 -7.89
C GLY A 267 -14.40 11.99 -8.04
N PHE A 268 -13.90 11.32 -6.99
CA PHE A 268 -13.75 9.85 -6.98
C PHE A 268 -14.79 9.19 -6.05
N PRO A 269 -15.27 7.98 -6.36
CA PRO A 269 -16.20 7.25 -5.49
C PRO A 269 -15.49 6.67 -4.27
N SER A 270 -16.24 6.53 -3.17
CA SER A 270 -15.83 5.80 -1.97
C SER A 270 -16.33 4.34 -1.99
N LEU A 271 -15.85 3.52 -1.05
CA LEU A 271 -16.42 2.19 -0.78
C LEU A 271 -17.89 2.29 -0.36
N PHE A 272 -18.27 3.34 0.38
CA PHE A 272 -19.66 3.57 0.78
C PHE A 272 -20.55 3.91 -0.41
N ASP A 273 -20.05 4.68 -1.40
CA ASP A 273 -20.80 4.96 -2.63
C ASP A 273 -21.01 3.69 -3.44
N ALA A 274 -19.97 2.86 -3.58
CA ALA A 274 -20.05 1.56 -4.25
C ALA A 274 -21.06 0.63 -3.57
N ALA A 275 -20.96 0.49 -2.24
CA ALA A 275 -21.89 -0.34 -1.46
C ALA A 275 -23.32 0.16 -1.53
N THR A 276 -23.54 1.48 -1.48
CA THR A 276 -24.84 2.11 -1.64
C THR A 276 -25.46 1.79 -3.00
N LEU A 277 -24.69 1.92 -4.09
CA LEU A 277 -25.13 1.55 -5.45
C LEU A 277 -25.51 0.07 -5.50
N PHE A 278 -24.65 -0.83 -5.05
CA PHE A 278 -24.88 -2.27 -5.10
C PHE A 278 -26.10 -2.69 -4.26
N LYS A 279 -26.29 -2.07 -3.10
CA LYS A 279 -27.46 -2.28 -2.25
C LYS A 279 -28.75 -1.82 -2.94
N GLN A 280 -28.78 -0.65 -3.58
CA GLN A 280 -29.95 -0.11 -4.26
C GLN A 280 -30.35 -0.95 -5.47
N GLU A 281 -29.37 -1.48 -6.20
CA GLU A 281 -29.60 -2.31 -7.40
C GLU A 281 -29.80 -3.80 -7.09
N GLY A 282 -29.75 -4.17 -5.80
CA GLY A 282 -29.99 -5.55 -5.35
C GLY A 282 -28.92 -6.53 -5.84
N VAL A 283 -27.67 -6.10 -5.86
CA VAL A 283 -26.52 -6.94 -6.21
C VAL A 283 -26.39 -8.08 -5.21
N THR A 284 -26.32 -9.31 -5.72
CA THR A 284 -26.10 -10.53 -4.94
C THR A 284 -24.79 -11.22 -5.29
N ASP A 285 -24.23 -10.90 -6.44
CA ASP A 285 -22.97 -11.41 -6.95
C ASP A 285 -22.03 -10.21 -7.21
N LEU A 286 -20.80 -10.30 -6.73
CA LEU A 286 -19.84 -9.21 -6.79
C LEU A 286 -18.52 -9.69 -7.38
N ILE A 287 -17.86 -8.83 -8.16
CA ILE A 287 -16.48 -8.98 -8.58
C ILE A 287 -15.69 -7.84 -7.93
N ILE A 288 -14.70 -8.18 -7.13
CA ILE A 288 -13.72 -7.22 -6.57
C ILE A 288 -12.37 -7.50 -7.24
N ASP A 289 -11.89 -6.53 -8.00
CA ASP A 289 -10.64 -6.63 -8.71
C ASP A 289 -9.49 -6.07 -7.86
N LEU A 290 -8.68 -6.99 -7.33
CA LEU A 290 -7.52 -6.72 -6.47
C LEU A 290 -6.19 -7.07 -7.17
N ARG A 291 -6.17 -7.25 -8.51
CA ARG A 291 -5.03 -7.81 -9.26
C ARG A 291 -3.69 -7.09 -9.04
N TYR A 292 -3.70 -5.82 -8.63
CA TYR A 292 -2.49 -5.03 -8.36
C TYR A 292 -2.48 -4.42 -6.96
N ASN A 293 -3.33 -4.91 -6.07
CA ASN A 293 -3.51 -4.34 -4.73
C ASN A 293 -2.62 -5.05 -3.70
N GLY A 294 -1.55 -4.39 -3.27
CA GLY A 294 -0.62 -4.89 -2.26
C GLY A 294 -1.13 -4.79 -0.81
N GLY A 295 -2.34 -4.27 -0.59
CA GLY A 295 -2.91 -4.12 0.74
C GLY A 295 -3.02 -2.67 1.21
N GLY A 296 -2.70 -2.41 2.47
CA GLY A 296 -2.75 -1.10 3.12
C GLY A 296 -3.34 -1.16 4.53
N LEU A 297 -4.20 -0.20 4.87
CA LEU A 297 -4.73 0.00 6.22
C LEU A 297 -5.73 -1.10 6.63
N LEU A 298 -5.53 -1.64 7.83
CA LEU A 298 -6.46 -2.60 8.45
C LEU A 298 -7.87 -2.01 8.62
N SER A 299 -7.97 -0.73 9.00
CA SER A 299 -9.26 -0.06 9.17
C SER A 299 -10.10 0.00 7.89
N VAL A 300 -9.44 0.12 6.74
CA VAL A 300 -10.13 0.11 5.44
C VAL A 300 -10.56 -1.32 5.05
N ALA A 301 -9.72 -2.32 5.37
CA ALA A 301 -10.07 -3.73 5.19
C ALA A 301 -11.25 -4.14 6.08
N ASP A 302 -11.25 -3.69 7.33
CA ASP A 302 -12.34 -3.89 8.29
C ASP A 302 -13.66 -3.30 7.78
N THR A 303 -13.65 -2.04 7.33
CA THR A 303 -14.82 -1.41 6.69
C THR A 303 -15.30 -2.20 5.46
N MET A 304 -14.39 -2.70 4.61
CA MET A 304 -14.78 -3.52 3.45
C MET A 304 -15.45 -4.83 3.89
N LEU A 305 -14.94 -5.50 4.93
CA LEU A 305 -15.54 -6.70 5.51
C LEU A 305 -16.95 -6.41 6.04
N ASP A 306 -17.15 -5.30 6.76
CA ASP A 306 -18.44 -4.86 7.27
C ASP A 306 -19.45 -4.63 6.13
N LEU A 307 -19.05 -3.94 5.08
CA LEU A 307 -19.91 -3.69 3.92
C LEU A 307 -20.34 -4.98 3.21
N LEU A 308 -19.51 -6.03 3.26
CA LEU A 308 -19.74 -7.29 2.56
C LEU A 308 -20.44 -8.35 3.41
N ALA A 309 -20.25 -8.40 4.72
CA ALA A 309 -20.82 -9.44 5.58
C ALA A 309 -21.49 -8.94 6.86
N GLY A 310 -21.46 -7.66 7.16
CA GLY A 310 -21.96 -7.10 8.42
C GLY A 310 -23.40 -7.47 8.79
N ILE A 311 -24.31 -7.57 7.82
CA ILE A 311 -25.71 -7.98 8.10
C ILE A 311 -25.78 -9.44 8.58
N THR A 312 -24.95 -10.32 7.99
CA THR A 312 -25.05 -11.78 8.21
C THR A 312 -24.18 -12.25 9.35
N ALA A 313 -23.08 -11.52 9.65
CA ALA A 313 -22.06 -11.89 10.62
C ALA A 313 -21.88 -10.87 11.76
N ALA A 314 -22.82 -9.93 11.94
CA ALA A 314 -22.70 -8.86 12.94
C ALA A 314 -22.29 -9.37 14.33
N GLY A 315 -21.20 -8.83 14.88
CA GLY A 315 -20.65 -9.18 16.19
C GLY A 315 -19.81 -10.46 16.20
N GLU A 316 -19.63 -11.15 15.05
CA GLU A 316 -18.68 -12.26 14.93
C GLU A 316 -17.29 -11.72 14.56
N PRO A 317 -16.19 -12.38 14.96
CA PRO A 317 -14.87 -11.96 14.54
C PRO A 317 -14.67 -12.12 13.04
N SER A 318 -14.24 -11.05 12.37
CA SER A 318 -13.83 -11.06 10.96
C SER A 318 -12.37 -11.49 10.81
N TYR A 319 -11.51 -11.00 11.71
CA TYR A 319 -10.10 -11.42 11.82
C TYR A 319 -9.60 -11.27 13.25
N LYS A 320 -8.45 -11.88 13.52
CA LYS A 320 -7.73 -11.75 14.78
C LYS A 320 -6.26 -11.46 14.55
N ILE A 321 -5.71 -10.56 15.34
CA ILE A 321 -4.29 -10.23 15.36
C ILE A 321 -3.61 -11.16 16.35
N GLN A 322 -2.49 -11.78 15.94
CA GLN A 322 -1.67 -12.66 16.76
C GLN A 322 -0.24 -12.14 16.80
N VAL A 323 0.16 -11.58 17.92
CA VAL A 323 1.53 -11.13 18.19
C VAL A 323 2.39 -12.30 18.71
N ASN A 324 3.69 -12.07 18.92
CA ASN A 324 4.63 -13.07 19.41
C ASN A 324 4.24 -13.62 20.81
N ASP A 325 4.88 -14.70 21.23
CA ASP A 325 4.56 -15.44 22.47
C ASP A 325 4.96 -14.73 23.76
N GLN A 326 5.63 -13.59 23.70
CA GLN A 326 5.88 -12.74 24.86
C GLN A 326 4.61 -12.00 25.31
N HIS A 327 3.59 -11.91 24.47
CA HIS A 327 2.35 -11.18 24.71
C HIS A 327 1.09 -12.04 24.55
N PRO A 328 0.99 -13.22 25.23
CA PRO A 328 -0.13 -14.13 25.04
C PRO A 328 -1.49 -13.51 25.41
N ASP A 329 -1.51 -12.64 26.43
CA ASP A 329 -2.75 -11.96 26.86
C ASP A 329 -3.31 -11.03 25.77
N TYR A 330 -2.46 -10.56 24.85
CA TYR A 330 -2.86 -9.73 23.71
C TYR A 330 -3.64 -10.55 22.67
N ASN A 331 -3.20 -11.78 22.40
CA ASN A 331 -3.80 -12.67 21.41
C ASN A 331 -5.22 -13.12 21.80
N ASP A 332 -5.47 -13.24 23.11
CA ASP A 332 -6.76 -13.69 23.67
C ASP A 332 -7.72 -12.53 23.98
N ASP A 333 -7.30 -11.27 23.81
CA ASP A 333 -8.11 -10.09 24.08
C ASP A 333 -9.00 -9.73 22.87
N PRO A 334 -10.34 -9.83 23.00
CA PRO A 334 -11.25 -9.47 21.91
C PRO A 334 -11.13 -8.02 21.43
N ASP A 335 -10.60 -7.12 22.26
CA ASP A 335 -10.38 -5.71 21.88
C ASP A 335 -9.32 -5.58 20.74
N ASN A 336 -8.56 -6.65 20.46
CA ASN A 336 -7.57 -6.73 19.39
C ASN A 336 -8.07 -7.49 18.14
N TRP A 337 -9.36 -7.81 18.08
CA TRP A 337 -10.00 -8.51 16.97
C TRP A 337 -10.80 -7.51 16.13
N GLY A 338 -10.86 -7.73 14.80
CA GLY A 338 -11.88 -7.14 13.97
C GLY A 338 -13.20 -7.87 14.20
N LEU A 339 -14.28 -7.13 14.34
CA LEU A 339 -15.64 -7.68 14.44
C LEU A 339 -16.47 -7.13 13.29
N PHE A 340 -17.33 -7.96 12.72
CA PHE A 340 -18.27 -7.47 11.70
C PHE A 340 -19.29 -6.51 12.31
N ASP A 341 -19.41 -5.33 11.72
CA ASP A 341 -20.42 -4.33 12.07
C ASP A 341 -21.48 -4.20 10.95
N ASP A 342 -22.76 -4.08 11.34
CA ASP A 342 -23.85 -3.81 10.41
C ASP A 342 -23.94 -2.31 10.13
N LEU A 343 -23.27 -1.88 9.05
CA LEU A 343 -23.27 -0.49 8.61
C LEU A 343 -24.54 -0.17 7.77
N PRO A 344 -24.98 1.09 7.71
CA PRO A 344 -26.12 1.48 6.90
C PRO A 344 -26.01 1.09 5.41
N GLU A 345 -24.81 1.06 4.87
CA GLU A 345 -24.47 0.75 3.49
C GLU A 345 -24.24 -0.74 3.24
N THR A 346 -24.10 -1.57 4.28
CA THR A 346 -23.88 -3.03 4.15
C THR A 346 -24.93 -3.67 3.23
N PHE A 347 -24.51 -4.44 2.23
CA PHE A 347 -25.40 -5.07 1.26
C PHE A 347 -25.32 -6.61 1.22
N SER A 348 -24.27 -7.20 1.80
CA SER A 348 -24.09 -8.64 2.01
C SER A 348 -24.33 -9.48 0.74
N PRO A 349 -23.41 -9.49 -0.22
CA PRO A 349 -23.49 -10.36 -1.39
C PRO A 349 -23.47 -11.84 -0.98
N ILE A 350 -24.04 -12.69 -1.83
CA ILE A 350 -24.06 -14.15 -1.61
C ILE A 350 -22.74 -14.76 -2.09
N ARG A 351 -22.18 -14.23 -3.20
CA ARG A 351 -20.95 -14.72 -3.82
C ARG A 351 -20.05 -13.55 -4.20
N VAL A 352 -18.76 -13.73 -3.96
CA VAL A 352 -17.73 -12.77 -4.35
C VAL A 352 -16.64 -13.47 -5.16
N ALA A 353 -16.39 -12.99 -6.36
CA ALA A 353 -15.23 -13.37 -7.15
C ALA A 353 -14.14 -12.29 -6.99
N PHE A 354 -13.00 -12.67 -6.43
CA PHE A 354 -11.85 -11.80 -6.30
C PHE A 354 -10.91 -12.01 -7.49
N ILE A 355 -10.65 -10.98 -8.27
CA ILE A 355 -9.61 -11.02 -9.29
C ILE A 355 -8.28 -10.74 -8.60
N THR A 356 -7.35 -11.71 -8.65
CA THR A 356 -6.10 -11.71 -7.90
C THR A 356 -4.88 -11.93 -8.79
N SER A 357 -3.72 -11.54 -8.29
CA SER A 357 -2.41 -11.80 -8.91
C SER A 357 -1.36 -11.99 -7.81
N GLY A 358 -0.14 -12.33 -8.19
CA GLY A 358 1.00 -12.37 -7.25
C GLY A 358 1.33 -11.02 -6.60
N GLY A 359 0.69 -9.93 -7.02
CA GLY A 359 0.75 -8.61 -6.37
C GLY A 359 -0.37 -8.36 -5.35
N THR A 360 -1.35 -9.27 -5.26
CA THR A 360 -2.44 -9.19 -4.28
C THR A 360 -1.93 -9.65 -2.92
N ALA A 361 -1.83 -8.76 -1.93
CA ALA A 361 -1.14 -9.04 -0.67
C ALA A 361 -1.81 -8.40 0.55
N SER A 362 -1.44 -8.87 1.75
CA SER A 362 -1.70 -8.21 3.06
C SER A 362 -3.20 -7.96 3.31
N ALA A 363 -3.65 -6.70 3.43
CA ALA A 363 -5.07 -6.35 3.65
C ALA A 363 -6.01 -6.93 2.57
N SER A 364 -5.54 -7.10 1.32
CA SER A 364 -6.31 -7.78 0.28
C SER A 364 -6.54 -9.25 0.62
N GLU A 365 -5.52 -9.94 1.10
CA GLU A 365 -5.60 -11.35 1.52
C GLU A 365 -6.41 -11.51 2.80
N LEU A 366 -6.31 -10.52 3.72
CA LEU A 366 -7.14 -10.45 4.91
C LEU A 366 -8.63 -10.42 4.55
N VAL A 367 -9.04 -9.56 3.61
CA VAL A 367 -10.45 -9.46 3.20
C VAL A 367 -10.95 -10.78 2.61
N ILE A 368 -10.17 -11.42 1.71
CA ILE A 368 -10.54 -12.70 1.12
C ILE A 368 -10.65 -13.78 2.22
N ASN A 369 -9.66 -13.88 3.10
CA ASN A 369 -9.61 -14.86 4.18
C ASN A 369 -10.68 -14.62 5.25
N GLY A 370 -10.97 -13.36 5.59
CA GLY A 370 -11.98 -12.99 6.58
C GLY A 370 -13.41 -13.24 6.11
N LEU A 371 -13.66 -13.15 4.79
CA LEU A 371 -14.97 -13.44 4.21
C LEU A 371 -15.25 -14.94 4.03
N ASP A 372 -14.22 -15.77 3.85
CA ASP A 372 -14.35 -17.20 3.52
C ASP A 372 -15.37 -17.97 4.40
N PRO A 373 -15.45 -17.74 5.74
CA PRO A 373 -16.44 -18.42 6.58
C PRO A 373 -17.90 -17.94 6.36
N HIS A 374 -18.11 -16.78 5.75
CA HIS A 374 -19.41 -16.08 5.74
C HIS A 374 -20.02 -15.92 4.36
N VAL A 375 -19.20 -15.90 3.30
CA VAL A 375 -19.60 -15.65 1.91
C VAL A 375 -18.92 -16.67 1.01
N GLU A 376 -19.63 -17.13 -0.04
CA GLU A 376 -19.00 -18.00 -1.04
C GLU A 376 -18.00 -17.20 -1.87
N VAL A 377 -16.70 -17.54 -1.77
CA VAL A 377 -15.62 -16.82 -2.43
C VAL A 377 -14.89 -17.68 -3.46
N VAL A 378 -14.40 -17.04 -4.52
CA VAL A 378 -13.48 -17.64 -5.51
C VAL A 378 -12.38 -16.63 -5.83
N MET A 379 -11.18 -17.13 -6.10
CA MET A 379 -10.11 -16.34 -6.70
C MET A 379 -10.07 -16.58 -8.21
N VAL A 380 -9.79 -15.53 -8.98
CA VAL A 380 -9.70 -15.56 -10.44
C VAL A 380 -8.42 -14.86 -10.87
N GLY A 381 -7.62 -15.53 -11.69
CA GLY A 381 -6.35 -15.01 -12.17
C GLY A 381 -5.18 -15.86 -11.71
N ALA A 382 -4.39 -15.37 -10.77
CA ALA A 382 -3.26 -16.09 -10.17
C ALA A 382 -3.39 -16.07 -8.64
N ASP A 383 -2.60 -16.93 -7.98
CA ASP A 383 -2.53 -16.97 -6.51
C ASP A 383 -2.00 -15.65 -5.95
N THR A 384 -2.31 -15.40 -4.69
CA THR A 384 -1.90 -14.21 -3.96
C THR A 384 -0.43 -14.29 -3.50
N TYR A 385 0.09 -13.17 -3.00
CA TYR A 385 1.49 -13.06 -2.60
C TYR A 385 1.87 -13.96 -1.40
N GLY A 386 0.96 -14.09 -0.44
CA GLY A 386 1.23 -14.80 0.82
C GLY A 386 1.83 -13.91 1.91
N LYS A 387 1.39 -12.65 2.04
CA LYS A 387 1.78 -11.77 3.15
C LYS A 387 0.73 -11.82 4.26
N GLN A 388 0.74 -12.87 5.07
CA GLN A 388 -0.16 -13.03 6.22
C GLN A 388 0.15 -12.07 7.37
N VAL A 389 1.29 -11.38 7.34
CA VAL A 389 1.78 -10.57 8.43
C VAL A 389 1.38 -9.11 8.29
N GLY A 390 1.22 -8.46 9.45
CA GLY A 390 0.99 -7.02 9.56
C GLY A 390 2.13 -6.30 10.27
N GLN A 391 2.17 -4.99 10.06
CA GLN A 391 3.21 -4.13 10.59
C GLN A 391 2.64 -3.19 11.64
N GLY A 392 3.34 -3.06 12.77
CA GLY A 392 3.16 -2.00 13.75
C GLY A 392 4.12 -0.83 13.47
N ARG A 393 3.76 0.37 13.93
CA ARG A 393 4.64 1.54 13.97
C ARG A 393 4.93 1.91 15.43
N TRP A 394 6.19 2.17 15.71
CA TRP A 394 6.68 2.68 16.98
C TRP A 394 7.40 4.00 16.74
N ASP A 395 6.94 5.03 17.38
CA ASP A 395 7.50 6.37 17.28
C ASP A 395 8.51 6.58 18.40
N MET A 396 9.72 7.04 18.07
CA MET A 396 10.78 7.18 19.05
C MET A 396 10.46 8.25 20.12
N HIS A 397 9.53 9.16 19.84
CA HIS A 397 9.20 10.22 20.76
C HIS A 397 8.42 9.74 22.00
N ASP A 398 7.64 8.64 21.93
CA ASP A 398 6.77 8.21 23.03
C ASP A 398 6.58 6.70 23.21
N SER A 399 7.10 5.87 22.31
CA SER A 399 6.71 4.45 22.27
C SER A 399 7.44 3.55 23.26
N VAL A 400 8.62 3.92 23.78
CA VAL A 400 9.43 3.06 24.66
C VAL A 400 9.85 3.81 25.91
N GLU A 401 9.40 3.32 27.08
CA GLU A 401 9.71 3.92 28.39
C GLU A 401 11.22 4.02 28.63
N GLY A 402 11.68 5.24 28.85
CA GLY A 402 13.09 5.57 29.12
C GLY A 402 13.95 5.82 27.85
N LEU A 403 13.38 5.61 26.67
CA LEU A 403 14.00 5.92 25.38
C LEU A 403 13.26 7.00 24.61
N GLU A 404 12.25 7.63 25.24
CA GLU A 404 11.46 8.69 24.63
C GLU A 404 12.33 9.89 24.27
N ARG A 405 12.11 10.42 23.07
CA ARG A 405 12.81 11.58 22.52
C ARG A 405 11.79 12.50 21.84
N GLU A 406 11.23 13.44 22.62
CA GLU A 406 10.12 14.32 22.17
C GLU A 406 10.40 15.10 20.87
N ASP A 407 11.66 15.35 20.57
CA ASP A 407 12.07 16.11 19.38
C ASP A 407 12.47 15.21 18.20
N CYS A 408 12.24 13.87 18.25
CA CYS A 408 12.65 12.93 17.22
C CYS A 408 11.49 12.51 16.34
N GLU A 409 11.52 12.88 15.07
CA GLU A 409 10.60 12.46 14.00
C GLU A 409 10.94 11.08 13.43
N VAL A 410 11.56 10.19 14.25
CA VAL A 410 11.98 8.85 13.86
C VAL A 410 10.92 7.84 14.25
N ALA A 411 10.57 6.98 13.34
CA ALA A 411 9.68 5.85 13.55
C ALA A 411 10.31 4.54 13.05
N LEU A 412 9.98 3.45 13.73
CA LEU A 412 10.24 2.09 13.27
C LEU A 412 8.91 1.46 12.86
N ARG A 413 8.78 1.12 11.58
CA ARG A 413 7.70 0.26 11.09
C ARG A 413 8.23 -1.15 10.90
N MET A 414 7.63 -2.12 11.59
CA MET A 414 8.14 -3.49 11.54
C MET A 414 7.05 -4.54 11.61
N THR A 415 7.37 -5.75 11.14
CA THR A 415 6.51 -6.92 11.26
C THR A 415 6.29 -7.29 12.72
N ALA A 416 5.04 -7.20 13.18
CA ALA A 416 4.70 -7.36 14.59
C ALA A 416 3.67 -8.44 14.86
N PHE A 417 2.87 -8.84 13.87
CA PHE A 417 1.78 -9.77 14.08
C PHE A 417 1.45 -10.57 12.83
N GLU A 418 0.83 -11.72 13.02
CA GLU A 418 0.10 -12.47 12.00
C GLU A 418 -1.39 -12.14 12.06
N ILE A 419 -2.09 -12.37 10.94
CA ILE A 419 -3.54 -12.21 10.86
C ILE A 419 -4.16 -13.55 10.49
N VAL A 420 -5.14 -13.98 11.27
CA VAL A 420 -5.99 -15.13 10.97
C VAL A 420 -7.44 -14.68 10.87
N ASN A 421 -8.32 -15.44 10.20
CA ASN A 421 -9.75 -15.11 10.17
C ASN A 421 -10.44 -15.41 11.50
N GLY A 422 -11.73 -15.11 11.61
CA GLY A 422 -12.52 -15.33 12.81
C GLY A 422 -12.50 -16.76 13.35
N GLU A 423 -12.33 -17.76 12.48
CA GLU A 423 -12.18 -19.17 12.80
C GLU A 423 -10.74 -19.62 13.11
N ASN A 424 -9.80 -18.69 13.26
CA ASN A 424 -8.36 -18.91 13.47
C ASN A 424 -7.67 -19.62 12.28
N GLN A 425 -8.11 -19.39 11.06
CA GLN A 425 -7.51 -19.94 9.87
C GLN A 425 -6.60 -18.90 9.21
N GLY A 426 -5.37 -19.29 8.98
CA GLY A 426 -4.31 -18.56 8.27
C GLY A 426 -3.51 -19.54 7.44
N GLY A 427 -2.17 -19.48 7.58
CA GLY A 427 -1.24 -20.45 6.99
C GLY A 427 -0.95 -20.19 5.52
N TYR A 428 -1.23 -18.99 5.01
CA TYR A 428 -0.93 -18.61 3.63
C TYR A 428 0.39 -17.83 3.48
N HIS A 429 1.13 -17.66 4.58
CA HIS A 429 2.41 -16.96 4.55
C HIS A 429 3.38 -17.62 3.54
N GLN A 430 3.93 -16.85 2.61
CA GLN A 430 4.83 -17.25 1.51
C GLN A 430 4.24 -18.22 0.45
N ILE A 431 3.06 -18.79 0.66
CA ILE A 431 2.47 -19.78 -0.26
C ILE A 431 1.19 -19.30 -0.93
N GLY A 432 0.69 -18.11 -0.60
CA GLY A 432 -0.57 -17.58 -1.11
C GLY A 432 -1.81 -18.26 -0.53
N LEU A 433 -2.97 -17.72 -0.83
CA LEU A 433 -4.25 -18.24 -0.33
C LEU A 433 -4.61 -19.60 -0.97
N GLU A 434 -4.35 -19.77 -2.28
CA GLU A 434 -4.58 -21.06 -2.97
C GLU A 434 -3.72 -22.16 -2.37
N GLY A 435 -2.46 -21.83 -2.04
CA GLY A 435 -1.53 -22.79 -1.41
C GLY A 435 -2.02 -23.41 -0.11
N THR A 436 -2.99 -22.80 0.58
CA THR A 436 -3.64 -23.39 1.77
C THR A 436 -4.58 -24.54 1.44
N GLY A 437 -4.99 -24.68 0.19
CA GLY A 437 -5.98 -25.68 -0.27
C GLY A 437 -7.43 -25.37 0.15
N ARG A 438 -7.70 -24.21 0.76
CA ARG A 438 -9.06 -23.79 1.14
C ARG A 438 -9.76 -23.06 0.01
N PHE A 439 -9.03 -22.30 -0.77
CA PHE A 439 -9.57 -21.42 -1.80
C PHE A 439 -9.53 -22.08 -3.17
N THR A 440 -10.60 -21.87 -3.94
CA THR A 440 -10.65 -22.25 -5.36
C THR A 440 -10.05 -21.13 -6.18
N LEU A 441 -9.07 -21.45 -7.05
CA LEU A 441 -8.50 -20.54 -8.04
C LEU A 441 -8.96 -20.93 -9.44
N CYS A 442 -9.69 -20.03 -10.11
CA CYS A 442 -9.96 -20.11 -11.55
C CYS A 442 -8.84 -19.38 -12.30
N SER A 443 -7.79 -20.10 -12.68
CA SER A 443 -6.63 -19.52 -13.35
C SER A 443 -6.99 -18.86 -14.67
N ALA A 444 -6.54 -17.63 -14.87
CA ALA A 444 -6.63 -16.87 -16.12
C ALA A 444 -5.50 -15.84 -16.18
N GLU A 445 -5.11 -15.43 -17.38
CA GLU A 445 -4.06 -14.43 -17.59
C GLU A 445 -4.67 -13.02 -17.57
N ASP A 446 -3.87 -12.03 -17.12
CA ASP A 446 -4.26 -10.62 -17.17
C ASP A 446 -4.41 -10.16 -18.64
N ASP A 447 -5.53 -9.52 -18.92
CA ASP A 447 -5.86 -8.99 -20.24
C ASP A 447 -5.90 -7.46 -20.23
N PHE A 448 -4.73 -6.86 -20.34
CA PHE A 448 -4.60 -5.40 -20.35
C PHE A 448 -5.00 -4.72 -21.65
N PHE A 449 -5.47 -5.47 -22.66
CA PHE A 449 -5.99 -4.90 -23.90
C PHE A 449 -7.47 -4.51 -23.84
N ASN A 450 -8.19 -5.04 -22.86
CA ASN A 450 -9.56 -4.66 -22.56
C ASN A 450 -9.62 -3.78 -21.30
N ALA A 451 -10.65 -2.95 -21.20
CA ALA A 451 -10.86 -2.09 -20.04
C ALA A 451 -11.18 -2.90 -18.78
N PHE A 452 -10.87 -2.34 -17.62
CA PHE A 452 -11.33 -2.89 -16.34
C PHE A 452 -12.86 -2.95 -16.31
N GLY A 453 -13.42 -4.06 -15.84
CA GLY A 453 -14.86 -4.30 -15.76
C GLY A 453 -15.55 -4.61 -17.09
N ASP A 454 -14.83 -4.64 -18.22
CA ASP A 454 -15.38 -5.10 -19.49
C ASP A 454 -15.72 -6.59 -19.39
N PRO A 455 -16.98 -7.01 -19.71
CA PRO A 455 -17.36 -8.42 -19.69
C PRO A 455 -16.53 -9.33 -20.61
N ASP A 456 -15.90 -8.77 -21.64
CA ASP A 456 -15.04 -9.50 -22.57
C ASP A 456 -13.56 -9.55 -22.12
N GLU A 457 -13.18 -8.82 -21.06
CA GLU A 457 -11.86 -8.92 -20.42
C GLU A 457 -11.73 -10.29 -19.76
N LYS A 458 -10.60 -10.99 -19.96
CA LYS A 458 -10.48 -12.42 -19.62
C LYS A 458 -10.72 -12.75 -18.15
N LEU A 459 -10.23 -11.92 -17.22
CA LEU A 459 -10.42 -12.15 -15.79
C LEU A 459 -11.87 -11.88 -15.39
N VAL A 460 -12.46 -10.81 -15.91
CA VAL A 460 -13.89 -10.49 -15.70
C VAL A 460 -14.77 -11.58 -16.31
N ALA A 461 -14.50 -12.02 -17.55
CA ALA A 461 -15.24 -13.11 -18.20
C ALA A 461 -15.16 -14.42 -17.40
N THR A 462 -13.97 -14.73 -16.85
CA THR A 462 -13.78 -15.92 -16.00
C THR A 462 -14.56 -15.82 -14.69
N ALA A 463 -14.56 -14.65 -14.04
CA ALA A 463 -15.36 -14.39 -12.85
C ALA A 463 -16.85 -14.50 -13.12
N LEU A 464 -17.34 -13.91 -14.21
CA LEU A 464 -18.74 -14.00 -14.65
C LEU A 464 -19.16 -15.44 -14.95
N ASN A 465 -18.26 -16.24 -15.56
CA ASN A 465 -18.55 -17.66 -15.80
C ASN A 465 -18.73 -18.42 -14.48
N TRP A 466 -17.82 -18.24 -13.51
CA TRP A 466 -17.95 -18.88 -12.21
C TRP A 466 -19.24 -18.43 -11.48
N LEU A 467 -19.55 -17.14 -11.49
CA LEU A 467 -20.80 -16.61 -10.92
C LEU A 467 -22.06 -17.16 -11.62
N GLY A 468 -21.96 -17.53 -12.90
CA GLY A 468 -23.04 -18.14 -13.67
C GLY A 468 -23.19 -19.65 -13.44
N GLU A 469 -22.10 -20.39 -13.49
CA GLU A 469 -22.08 -21.86 -13.55
C GLU A 469 -21.70 -22.53 -12.22
N GLY A 470 -21.14 -21.79 -11.26
CA GLY A 470 -20.61 -22.32 -9.99
C GLY A 470 -19.33 -23.15 -10.15
N ALA A 471 -18.63 -23.02 -11.27
CA ALA A 471 -17.41 -23.76 -11.56
C ALA A 471 -16.45 -22.95 -12.44
N CYS A 472 -15.15 -23.20 -12.28
CA CYS A 472 -14.17 -22.62 -13.19
C CYS A 472 -14.35 -23.11 -14.62
N PRO A 473 -14.10 -22.25 -15.65
CA PRO A 473 -14.14 -22.68 -17.05
C PRO A 473 -13.22 -23.87 -17.30
N THR A 474 -13.72 -24.90 -18.02
CA THR A 474 -12.95 -26.13 -18.30
C THR A 474 -11.95 -26.01 -19.45
N SER A 475 -11.98 -24.91 -20.20
CA SER A 475 -11.02 -24.61 -21.27
C SER A 475 -10.81 -23.11 -21.38
N GLN A 476 -9.58 -22.68 -21.29
CA GLN A 476 -9.19 -21.36 -21.76
C GLN A 476 -9.32 -21.36 -23.29
N THR A 477 -10.44 -20.87 -23.81
CA THR A 477 -10.60 -20.55 -25.24
C THR A 477 -10.03 -19.16 -25.50
N GLY A 478 -8.76 -18.97 -25.18
CA GLY A 478 -7.98 -17.80 -25.57
C GLY A 478 -6.88 -18.21 -26.53
N ALA A 479 -6.66 -17.43 -27.56
CA ALA A 479 -5.52 -17.62 -28.43
C ALA A 479 -4.24 -17.69 -27.57
N ASP A 480 -3.36 -18.62 -27.95
CA ASP A 480 -2.11 -18.97 -27.28
C ASP A 480 -1.15 -17.75 -27.25
N TRP A 481 -1.34 -16.85 -26.26
CA TRP A 481 -0.47 -15.69 -26.03
C TRP A 481 0.87 -16.07 -25.39
N THR A 482 1.00 -17.34 -24.92
CA THR A 482 2.25 -17.89 -24.40
C THR A 482 3.38 -17.86 -25.43
N THR A 483 3.07 -17.76 -26.73
CA THR A 483 4.08 -17.69 -27.80
C THR A 483 4.74 -16.32 -27.95
N LEU A 484 4.13 -15.23 -27.51
CA LEU A 484 4.77 -13.89 -27.58
C LEU A 484 5.49 -13.52 -26.27
N ALA A 485 4.99 -13.98 -25.12
CA ALA A 485 5.64 -13.74 -23.82
C ALA A 485 6.78 -14.73 -23.54
N SER A 486 6.72 -15.97 -24.06
CA SER A 486 7.74 -16.99 -23.79
C SER A 486 9.05 -16.83 -24.57
N GLU A 487 9.09 -16.00 -25.60
CA GLU A 487 10.33 -15.68 -26.32
C GLU A 487 11.18 -14.59 -25.63
N ARG A 488 10.61 -13.88 -24.64
CA ARG A 488 11.31 -12.87 -23.83
C ARG A 488 11.38 -13.29 -22.35
N GLN A 489 12.09 -14.37 -22.06
CA GLN A 489 12.38 -14.79 -20.69
C GLN A 489 13.44 -13.87 -20.06
N GLY A 490 12.98 -12.84 -19.38
CA GLY A 490 13.78 -11.92 -18.59
C GLY A 490 12.95 -10.67 -18.36
N GLY A 491 12.18 -10.65 -17.28
CA GLY A 491 11.48 -9.44 -16.85
C GLY A 491 12.47 -8.27 -16.80
N ALA A 492 12.12 -7.11 -17.29
CA ALA A 492 12.94 -5.93 -17.18
C ALA A 492 13.08 -5.58 -15.70
N SER A 493 14.31 -5.42 -15.23
CA SER A 493 14.60 -5.14 -13.79
C SER A 493 13.96 -3.84 -13.27
N TRP A 494 13.43 -3.02 -14.17
CA TRP A 494 12.78 -1.73 -13.91
C TRP A 494 11.25 -1.75 -14.08
N SER A 495 10.65 -2.88 -14.51
CA SER A 495 9.25 -2.95 -14.94
C SER A 495 8.21 -2.71 -13.84
N HIS A 496 8.58 -2.86 -12.56
CA HIS A 496 7.65 -2.69 -11.45
C HIS A 496 7.96 -1.48 -10.55
N ALA A 497 8.95 -0.67 -10.90
CA ALA A 497 9.55 0.26 -9.95
C ALA A 497 8.91 1.63 -9.87
N GLU A 498 7.91 1.95 -10.68
CA GLU A 498 7.31 3.29 -10.58
C GLU A 498 6.28 3.42 -9.45
N TYR A 499 5.59 2.34 -9.15
CA TYR A 499 4.67 2.31 -8.01
C TYR A 499 4.90 1.07 -7.15
N ILE A 500 5.61 1.23 -6.05
CA ILE A 500 5.74 0.20 -5.01
C ILE A 500 5.15 0.79 -3.74
N PRO A 501 3.89 0.45 -3.38
CA PRO A 501 3.33 0.82 -2.08
C PRO A 501 4.12 0.20 -0.92
N GLU A 502 4.83 -0.90 -1.18
CA GLU A 502 5.81 -1.56 -0.30
C GLU A 502 6.84 -2.26 -1.20
N ARG A 503 8.12 -2.26 -0.82
CA ARG A 503 9.25 -2.90 -1.53
C ARG A 503 9.12 -4.43 -1.60
N VAL A 504 8.04 -4.91 -2.21
CA VAL A 504 7.76 -6.35 -2.32
C VAL A 504 8.70 -7.04 -3.31
N ASP A 505 9.21 -6.30 -4.32
CA ASP A 505 10.00 -6.87 -5.42
C ASP A 505 11.52 -6.86 -5.21
N GLU A 506 12.07 -6.07 -4.28
CA GLU A 506 13.52 -6.09 -3.98
C GLU A 506 14.00 -7.42 -3.37
N TYR A 507 13.09 -8.24 -2.84
CA TYR A 507 13.41 -9.46 -2.09
C TYR A 507 13.11 -10.77 -2.86
N ARG A 508 12.72 -10.70 -4.13
CA ARG A 508 12.55 -11.89 -5.01
C ARG A 508 13.82 -12.31 -5.77
N ARG A 509 15.02 -11.92 -5.34
CA ARG A 509 16.28 -12.34 -5.97
C ARG A 509 16.91 -13.50 -5.27
#